data_07b9400dc8d22da3cfbfdf0ce5ab7345
#
_entry.id   07b9400dc8d22da3cfbfdf0ce5ab7345
#
_cell.length_a   1.000
_cell.length_b   1.000
_cell.length_c   1.000
_cell.angle_alpha   90.00
_cell.angle_beta   90.00
_cell.angle_gamma   90.00
#
_symmetry.space_group_name_H-M   'P 1'
#
loop_
_entity.id
_entity.type
_entity.pdbx_description
1 polymer ?
#
loop_
_entity_poly.entity_id
_entity_poly.type
_entity_poly.pdbx_seq_one_letter_code
_entity_poly.pdbx_strand_id
1 'polypeptide(L)'
;GMAPIRTIMLHVLEHKADYGKVSLLYGARSPRDMAFSYELDGWLANPDLDCTLCIDNPYEGWPHKVGLIPNVLTELNPSPDNCVAVLCGPPIMIKFTLQALEKLGFQPENIVTTLEKRMKCGIGICGRCNIGSHYVCVDGPVFTMAQLKELPPEL
;
A
#
# COMPACT_ATOMS: atom_id res chain seq x y z
N GLY A 1 -5.52 -5.68 -1.71
CA GLY A 1 -4.22 -5.03 -1.59
C GLY A 1 -3.23 -5.72 -0.67
N MET A 2 -3.67 -6.57 0.29
CA MET A 2 -2.74 -7.10 1.30
C MET A 2 -1.78 -8.17 0.76
N ALA A 3 -2.16 -8.98 -0.21
CA ALA A 3 -1.31 -10.08 -0.69
C ALA A 3 0.08 -9.62 -1.20
N PRO A 4 0.20 -8.64 -2.10
CA PRO A 4 1.51 -8.14 -2.51
C PRO A 4 2.28 -7.49 -1.36
N ILE A 5 1.61 -6.72 -0.50
CA ILE A 5 2.25 -6.08 0.67
C ILE A 5 2.78 -7.13 1.65
N ARG A 6 2.02 -8.20 1.90
CA ARG A 6 2.45 -9.31 2.77
C ARG A 6 3.77 -9.92 2.29
N THR A 7 3.91 -10.15 0.99
CA THR A 7 5.13 -10.73 0.43
C THR A 7 6.36 -9.84 0.69
N ILE A 8 6.22 -8.53 0.47
CA ILE A 8 7.29 -7.56 0.74
C ILE A 8 7.60 -7.51 2.24
N MET A 9 6.56 -7.43 3.08
CA MET A 9 6.69 -7.36 4.53
C MET A 9 7.45 -8.58 5.08
N LEU A 10 7.08 -9.80 4.67
CA LEU A 10 7.75 -11.02 5.11
C LEU A 10 9.22 -11.04 4.69
N HIS A 11 9.53 -10.64 3.45
CA HIS A 11 10.90 -10.54 2.98
C HIS A 11 11.72 -9.55 3.81
N VAL A 12 11.18 -8.36 4.07
CA VAL A 12 11.85 -7.34 4.88
C VAL A 12 12.06 -7.79 6.32
N LEU A 13 11.10 -8.49 6.91
CA LEU A 13 11.24 -9.03 8.27
C LEU A 13 12.27 -10.16 8.35
N GLU A 14 12.34 -11.02 7.33
CA GLU A 14 13.37 -12.06 7.22
C GLU A 14 14.79 -11.47 7.11
N HIS A 15 14.91 -10.30 6.45
CA HIS A 15 16.18 -9.60 6.25
C HIS A 15 16.26 -8.31 7.11
N LYS A 16 15.70 -8.35 8.32
CA LYS A 16 15.53 -7.16 9.17
C LYS A 16 16.82 -6.37 9.44
N ALA A 17 17.98 -7.05 9.42
CA ALA A 17 19.29 -6.41 9.61
C ALA A 17 19.63 -5.39 8.51
N ASP A 18 19.04 -5.53 7.30
CA ASP A 18 19.29 -4.65 6.15
C ASP A 18 18.31 -3.46 6.13
N TYR A 19 17.29 -3.47 6.99
CA TYR A 19 16.22 -2.46 7.02
C TYR A 19 16.12 -1.79 8.37
N GLY A 20 15.75 -0.52 8.37
CA GLY A 20 15.44 0.24 9.58
C GLY A 20 14.08 -0.12 10.20
N LYS A 21 13.33 0.89 10.62
CA LYS A 21 11.97 0.71 11.15
C LYS A 21 11.05 0.20 10.05
N VAL A 22 10.29 -0.85 10.36
CA VAL A 22 9.27 -1.41 9.46
C VAL A 22 7.89 -1.13 10.06
N SER A 23 7.02 -0.48 9.29
CA SER A 23 5.66 -0.15 9.71
C SER A 23 4.65 -0.68 8.70
N LEU A 24 3.58 -1.29 9.19
CA LEU A 24 2.44 -1.76 8.41
C LEU A 24 1.19 -0.99 8.84
N LEU A 25 0.54 -0.31 7.90
CA LEU A 25 -0.81 0.20 8.07
C LEU A 25 -1.76 -0.63 7.19
N TYR A 26 -2.60 -1.44 7.81
CA TYR A 26 -3.54 -2.31 7.12
C TYR A 26 -4.99 -1.95 7.46
N GLY A 27 -5.76 -1.62 6.43
CA GLY A 27 -7.16 -1.26 6.56
C GLY A 27 -8.10 -2.15 5.75
N ALA A 28 -9.32 -2.29 6.24
CA ALA A 28 -10.43 -2.98 5.59
C ALA A 28 -11.76 -2.28 5.92
N ARG A 29 -12.85 -2.61 5.20
CA ARG A 29 -14.16 -2.05 5.51
C ARG A 29 -14.67 -2.49 6.88
N SER A 30 -14.44 -3.77 7.21
CA SER A 30 -14.80 -4.38 8.49
C SER A 30 -13.79 -5.44 8.89
N PRO A 31 -13.79 -5.94 10.13
CA PRO A 31 -12.90 -7.02 10.56
C PRO A 31 -13.05 -8.30 9.72
N ARG A 32 -14.25 -8.56 9.18
CA ARG A 32 -14.54 -9.73 8.35
C ARG A 32 -13.93 -9.67 6.96
N ASP A 33 -13.60 -8.45 6.50
CA ASP A 33 -13.00 -8.21 5.18
C ASP A 33 -11.47 -8.26 5.22
N MET A 34 -10.87 -8.46 6.40
CA MET A 34 -9.42 -8.56 6.53
C MET A 34 -8.91 -9.91 6.02
N ALA A 35 -8.13 -9.87 4.93
CA ALA A 35 -7.39 -11.03 4.46
C ALA A 35 -6.27 -11.39 5.46
N PHE A 36 -5.91 -12.68 5.52
CA PHE A 36 -4.89 -13.21 6.44
C PHE A 36 -5.21 -12.95 7.92
N SER A 37 -6.49 -12.97 8.28
CA SER A 37 -6.95 -12.70 9.67
C SER A 37 -6.26 -13.60 10.70
N TYR A 38 -5.88 -14.81 10.32
CA TYR A 38 -5.16 -15.77 11.15
C TYR A 38 -3.69 -15.41 11.44
N GLU A 39 -3.13 -14.39 10.75
CA GLU A 39 -1.77 -13.90 10.96
C GLU A 39 -1.72 -12.58 11.76
N LEU A 40 -2.86 -11.89 11.92
CA LEU A 40 -2.89 -10.53 12.48
C LEU A 40 -2.33 -10.46 13.91
N ASP A 41 -2.65 -11.43 14.75
CA ASP A 41 -2.12 -11.47 16.12
C ASP A 41 -0.60 -11.62 16.12
N GLY A 42 -0.06 -12.42 15.19
CA GLY A 42 1.38 -12.56 15.00
C GLY A 42 2.05 -11.27 14.53
N TRP A 43 1.40 -10.53 13.63
CA TRP A 43 1.93 -9.25 13.15
C TRP A 43 1.89 -8.18 14.25
N LEU A 44 0.81 -8.13 15.04
CA LEU A 44 0.67 -7.20 16.16
C LEU A 44 1.67 -7.49 17.29
N ALA A 45 2.03 -8.76 17.50
CA ALA A 45 2.96 -9.19 18.52
C ALA A 45 4.45 -9.14 18.08
N ASN A 46 4.71 -8.91 16.78
CA ASN A 46 6.07 -8.93 16.25
C ASN A 46 6.83 -7.65 16.67
N PRO A 47 7.95 -7.77 17.44
CA PRO A 47 8.72 -6.61 17.91
C PRO A 47 9.42 -5.84 16.78
N ASP A 48 9.63 -6.45 15.62
CA ASP A 48 10.28 -5.84 14.46
C ASP A 48 9.30 -5.16 13.51
N LEU A 49 7.98 -5.23 13.78
CA LEU A 49 6.92 -4.68 12.95
C LEU A 49 6.02 -3.73 13.77
N ASP A 50 6.01 -2.46 13.42
CA ASP A 50 5.04 -1.49 13.93
C ASP A 50 3.71 -1.65 13.14
N CYS A 51 2.81 -2.50 13.66
CA CYS A 51 1.57 -2.87 12.98
C CYS A 51 0.39 -2.04 13.47
N THR A 52 -0.26 -1.32 12.56
CA THR A 52 -1.52 -0.61 12.81
C THR A 52 -2.63 -1.20 11.96
N LEU A 53 -3.69 -1.66 12.60
CA LEU A 53 -4.92 -2.11 11.95
C LEU A 53 -6.00 -1.04 12.03
N CYS A 54 -6.78 -0.86 10.96
CA CYS A 54 -7.93 0.02 10.97
C CYS A 54 -9.10 -0.53 10.14
N ILE A 55 -10.30 -0.05 10.45
CA ILE A 55 -11.52 -0.32 9.68
C ILE A 55 -12.23 0.98 9.36
N ASP A 56 -12.98 1.00 8.26
CA ASP A 56 -13.61 2.23 7.76
C ASP A 56 -14.65 2.79 8.72
N ASN A 57 -15.44 1.93 9.35
CA ASN A 57 -16.55 2.32 10.24
C ASN A 57 -16.48 1.59 11.57
N PRO A 58 -17.01 2.18 12.66
CA PRO A 58 -17.07 1.53 13.96
C PRO A 58 -17.72 0.15 13.89
N TYR A 59 -17.14 -0.80 14.61
CA TYR A 59 -17.61 -2.18 14.71
C TYR A 59 -17.51 -2.65 16.17
N GLU A 60 -18.57 -3.25 16.68
CA GLU A 60 -18.63 -3.72 18.07
C GLU A 60 -17.50 -4.74 18.35
N GLY A 61 -16.76 -4.52 19.42
CA GLY A 61 -15.64 -5.36 19.82
C GLY A 61 -14.33 -5.12 19.02
N TRP A 62 -14.27 -4.12 18.15
CA TRP A 62 -13.04 -3.77 17.43
C TRP A 62 -12.09 -2.95 18.31
N PRO A 63 -10.88 -3.48 18.67
CA PRO A 63 -9.99 -2.81 19.62
C PRO A 63 -8.96 -1.87 18.96
N HIS A 64 -8.93 -1.79 17.64
CA HIS A 64 -7.93 -1.02 16.89
C HIS A 64 -8.53 0.26 16.31
N LYS A 65 -7.80 0.94 15.41
CA LYS A 65 -8.23 2.21 14.85
C LYS A 65 -9.48 2.09 13.98
N VAL A 66 -10.24 3.18 13.94
CA VAL A 66 -11.37 3.39 13.02
C VAL A 66 -11.06 4.61 12.18
N GLY A 67 -11.16 4.46 10.88
CA GLY A 67 -10.90 5.53 9.92
C GLY A 67 -10.33 5.01 8.60
N LEU A 68 -10.41 5.84 7.59
CA LEU A 68 -9.83 5.55 6.28
C LEU A 68 -8.31 5.62 6.32
N ILE A 69 -7.63 4.78 5.54
CA ILE A 69 -6.15 4.71 5.46
C ILE A 69 -5.47 6.08 5.37
N PRO A 70 -5.87 7.03 4.49
CA PRO A 70 -5.21 8.33 4.40
C PRO A 70 -5.29 9.15 5.69
N ASN A 71 -6.39 9.06 6.41
CA ASN A 71 -6.60 9.79 7.67
C ASN A 71 -5.76 9.19 8.79
N VAL A 72 -5.79 7.84 8.92
CA VAL A 72 -4.98 7.13 9.91
C VAL A 72 -3.49 7.34 9.65
N LEU A 73 -3.06 7.33 8.38
CA LEU A 73 -1.68 7.63 7.99
C LEU A 73 -1.25 9.03 8.44
N THR A 74 -2.14 10.03 8.25
CA THR A 74 -1.88 11.41 8.68
C THR A 74 -1.77 11.52 10.20
N GLU A 75 -2.59 10.78 10.95
CA GLU A 75 -2.50 10.71 12.42
C GLU A 75 -1.20 10.07 12.89
N LEU A 76 -0.76 8.99 12.23
CA LEU A 76 0.49 8.29 12.53
C LEU A 76 1.72 9.16 12.22
N ASN A 77 1.60 10.07 11.28
CA ASN A 77 2.60 11.06 10.89
C ASN A 77 4.02 10.45 10.74
N PRO A 78 4.21 9.44 9.88
CA PRO A 78 5.52 8.83 9.70
C PRO A 78 6.53 9.83 9.13
N SER A 79 7.79 9.75 9.59
CA SER A 79 8.87 10.55 9.00
C SER A 79 9.16 10.09 7.56
N PRO A 80 9.31 11.04 6.62
CA PRO A 80 9.74 10.72 5.26
C PRO A 80 11.25 10.43 5.15
N ASP A 81 12.02 10.71 6.20
CA ASP A 81 13.48 10.65 6.17
C ASP A 81 13.97 9.21 6.01
N ASN A 82 14.72 8.95 4.93
CA ASN A 82 15.24 7.62 4.60
C ASN A 82 14.14 6.53 4.65
N CYS A 83 12.96 6.86 4.16
CA CYS A 83 11.78 6.02 4.21
C CYS A 83 11.17 5.82 2.82
N VAL A 84 10.79 4.58 2.52
CA VAL A 84 10.04 4.22 1.31
C VAL A 84 8.64 3.78 1.72
N ALA A 85 7.63 4.40 1.11
CA ALA A 85 6.23 4.03 1.30
C ALA A 85 5.78 3.10 0.16
N VAL A 86 5.23 1.93 0.50
CA VAL A 86 4.72 0.96 -0.48
C VAL A 86 3.22 0.81 -0.29
N LEU A 87 2.45 1.01 -1.36
CA LEU A 87 0.99 1.03 -1.36
C LEU A 87 0.40 -0.05 -2.25
N CYS A 88 -0.68 -0.66 -1.81
CA CYS A 88 -1.53 -1.51 -2.65
C CYS A 88 -2.96 -1.48 -2.15
N GLY A 89 -3.91 -1.28 -3.04
CA GLY A 89 -5.33 -1.24 -2.68
C GLY A 89 -6.23 -0.67 -3.78
N PRO A 90 -7.49 -0.35 -3.45
CA PRO A 90 -8.41 0.27 -4.39
C PRO A 90 -7.91 1.62 -4.91
N PRO A 91 -8.18 1.99 -6.18
CA PRO A 91 -7.69 3.22 -6.79
C PRO A 91 -8.00 4.48 -5.96
N ILE A 92 -9.19 4.57 -5.40
CA ILE A 92 -9.59 5.72 -4.59
C ILE A 92 -8.75 5.85 -3.29
N MET A 93 -8.43 4.71 -2.65
CA MET A 93 -7.57 4.70 -1.47
C MET A 93 -6.14 5.11 -1.86
N ILE A 94 -5.59 4.55 -2.94
CA ILE A 94 -4.26 4.91 -3.45
C ILE A 94 -4.19 6.41 -3.71
N LYS A 95 -5.15 6.98 -4.45
CA LYS A 95 -5.20 8.40 -4.77
C LYS A 95 -5.07 9.31 -3.53
N PHE A 96 -5.91 9.10 -2.52
CA PHE A 96 -5.88 9.92 -1.32
C PHE A 96 -4.66 9.64 -0.44
N THR A 97 -4.17 8.41 -0.43
CA THR A 97 -2.94 8.05 0.31
C THR A 97 -1.69 8.69 -0.30
N LEU A 98 -1.60 8.74 -1.65
CA LEU A 98 -0.54 9.45 -2.35
C LEU A 98 -0.51 10.94 -1.95
N GLN A 99 -1.69 11.60 -1.95
CA GLN A 99 -1.81 12.99 -1.52
C GLN A 99 -1.41 13.21 -0.05
N ALA A 100 -1.76 12.26 0.82
CA ALA A 100 -1.38 12.32 2.23
C ALA A 100 0.14 12.19 2.40
N LEU A 101 0.78 11.26 1.70
CA LEU A 101 2.23 11.07 1.74
C LEU A 101 2.99 12.28 1.19
N GLU A 102 2.53 12.91 0.11
CA GLU A 102 3.12 14.17 -0.39
C GLU A 102 3.06 15.28 0.67
N LYS A 103 1.91 15.43 1.35
CA LYS A 103 1.75 16.41 2.43
C LYS A 103 2.65 16.13 3.63
N LEU A 104 2.97 14.85 3.89
CA LEU A 104 3.92 14.42 4.92
C LEU A 104 5.39 14.59 4.49
N GLY A 105 5.65 15.04 3.26
CA GLY A 105 6.99 15.33 2.74
C GLY A 105 7.70 14.17 2.06
N PHE A 106 7.00 13.05 1.80
CA PHE A 106 7.60 11.95 1.03
C PHE A 106 7.88 12.39 -0.40
N GLN A 107 9.07 12.09 -0.90
CA GLN A 107 9.43 12.37 -2.28
C GLN A 107 8.74 11.34 -3.22
N PRO A 108 8.28 11.76 -4.42
CA PRO A 108 7.58 10.88 -5.36
C PRO A 108 8.36 9.61 -5.75
N GLU A 109 9.68 9.66 -5.75
CA GLU A 109 10.57 8.53 -6.03
C GLU A 109 10.54 7.48 -4.91
N ASN A 110 10.22 7.89 -3.69
CA ASN A 110 10.16 7.05 -2.49
C ASN A 110 8.74 6.56 -2.17
N ILE A 111 7.78 6.80 -3.06
CA ILE A 111 6.43 6.29 -2.95
C ILE A 111 6.19 5.29 -4.08
N VAL A 112 5.97 4.03 -3.72
CA VAL A 112 5.79 2.92 -4.65
C VAL A 112 4.36 2.39 -4.53
N THR A 113 3.71 2.16 -5.64
CA THR A 113 2.37 1.58 -5.68
C THR A 113 2.23 0.51 -6.75
N THR A 114 1.25 -0.35 -6.57
CA THR A 114 0.87 -1.33 -7.59
C THR A 114 -0.40 -0.89 -8.28
N LEU A 115 -0.46 -1.05 -9.60
CA LEU A 115 -1.64 -0.79 -10.39
C LEU A 115 -2.27 -2.10 -10.85
N GLU A 116 -3.58 -2.19 -10.74
CA GLU A 116 -4.35 -3.32 -11.25
C GLU A 116 -5.15 -2.89 -12.47
N LYS A 117 -4.99 -3.64 -13.56
CA LYS A 117 -5.78 -3.49 -14.79
C LYS A 117 -6.32 -4.84 -15.21
N ARG A 118 -7.44 -4.83 -15.92
CA ARG A 118 -7.99 -6.07 -16.52
C ARG A 118 -7.07 -6.54 -17.64
N MET A 119 -6.16 -7.44 -17.31
CA MET A 119 -5.25 -8.05 -18.27
C MET A 119 -5.98 -9.16 -19.07
N LYS A 120 -5.59 -9.31 -20.35
CA LYS A 120 -6.05 -10.40 -21.19
C LYS A 120 -4.88 -11.26 -21.69
N CYS A 121 -3.88 -10.65 -22.35
CA CYS A 121 -2.75 -11.38 -22.92
C CYS A 121 -1.57 -11.52 -21.94
N GLY A 122 -1.31 -10.54 -21.08
CA GLY A 122 -0.17 -10.52 -20.14
C GLY A 122 1.19 -10.25 -20.79
N ILE A 123 1.25 -9.95 -22.08
CA ILE A 123 2.49 -9.83 -22.89
C ILE A 123 2.54 -8.56 -23.77
N GLY A 124 1.77 -7.53 -23.44
CA GLY A 124 1.82 -6.23 -24.11
C GLY A 124 1.17 -6.14 -25.49
N ILE A 125 0.40 -7.16 -25.95
CA ILE A 125 -0.12 -7.19 -27.33
C ILE A 125 -1.56 -6.66 -27.42
N CYS A 126 -2.44 -6.96 -26.44
CA CYS A 126 -3.87 -6.69 -26.60
C CYS A 126 -4.30 -5.26 -26.26
N GLY A 127 -3.45 -4.44 -25.68
CA GLY A 127 -3.73 -3.06 -25.30
C GLY A 127 -4.72 -2.87 -24.14
N ARG A 128 -5.20 -3.92 -23.48
CA ARG A 128 -6.24 -3.80 -22.45
C ARG A 128 -5.77 -3.21 -21.12
N CYS A 129 -4.50 -3.35 -20.82
CA CYS A 129 -3.91 -2.88 -19.56
C CYS A 129 -3.04 -1.63 -19.77
N ASN A 130 -3.22 -0.91 -20.88
CA ASN A 130 -2.42 0.27 -21.13
C ASN A 130 -2.80 1.45 -20.22
N ILE A 131 -1.81 2.26 -19.90
CA ILE A 131 -1.91 3.58 -19.30
C ILE A 131 -1.07 4.51 -20.16
N GLY A 132 -1.70 5.30 -21.01
CA GLY A 132 -0.97 6.03 -22.05
C GLY A 132 -0.21 5.06 -22.95
N SER A 133 1.11 5.23 -23.01
CA SER A 133 2.03 4.37 -23.81
C SER A 133 2.53 3.14 -23.06
N HIS A 134 2.23 2.98 -21.78
CA HIS A 134 2.72 1.88 -20.94
C HIS A 134 1.67 0.77 -20.79
N TYR A 135 2.14 -0.47 -20.73
CA TYR A 135 1.32 -1.65 -20.49
C TYR A 135 1.62 -2.21 -19.11
N VAL A 136 0.64 -2.18 -18.20
CA VAL A 136 0.82 -2.65 -16.81
C VAL A 136 1.34 -4.09 -16.75
N CYS A 137 1.02 -4.94 -17.72
CA CYS A 137 1.50 -6.33 -17.76
C CYS A 137 2.97 -6.49 -18.16
N VAL A 138 3.59 -5.47 -18.75
CA VAL A 138 4.99 -5.50 -19.22
C VAL A 138 5.84 -4.49 -18.45
N ASP A 139 5.34 -3.24 -18.35
CA ASP A 139 6.06 -2.11 -17.72
C ASP A 139 5.85 -2.03 -16.22
N GLY A 140 4.78 -2.68 -15.71
CA GLY A 140 4.42 -2.73 -14.30
C GLY A 140 4.41 -4.16 -13.74
N PRO A 141 3.58 -4.45 -12.76
CA PRO A 141 2.50 -3.63 -12.19
C PRO A 141 2.96 -2.59 -11.15
N VAL A 142 4.23 -2.50 -10.83
CA VAL A 142 4.80 -1.65 -9.79
C VAL A 142 5.35 -0.37 -10.41
N PHE A 143 4.93 0.78 -9.86
CA PHE A 143 5.35 2.10 -10.31
C PHE A 143 5.67 3.00 -9.13
N THR A 144 6.65 3.89 -9.28
CA THR A 144 6.83 5.00 -8.35
C THR A 144 5.79 6.09 -8.63
N MET A 145 5.51 6.93 -7.63
CA MET A 145 4.66 8.09 -7.85
C MET A 145 5.26 9.06 -8.89
N ALA A 146 6.58 9.16 -8.97
CA ALA A 146 7.26 9.95 -10.00
C ALA A 146 6.88 9.46 -11.41
N GLN A 147 6.96 8.15 -11.65
CA GLN A 147 6.53 7.54 -12.91
C GLN A 147 5.05 7.78 -13.21
N LEU A 148 4.18 7.67 -12.19
CA LEU A 148 2.74 7.90 -12.37
C LEU A 148 2.42 9.34 -12.78
N LYS A 149 3.19 10.33 -12.33
CA LYS A 149 3.01 11.74 -12.71
C LYS A 149 3.30 12.01 -14.18
N GLU A 150 4.11 11.17 -14.83
CA GLU A 150 4.41 11.25 -16.27
C GLU A 150 3.34 10.56 -17.13
N LEU A 151 2.47 9.75 -16.51
CA LEU A 151 1.40 9.03 -17.21
C LEU A 151 0.10 9.84 -17.20
N PRO A 152 -0.81 9.56 -18.15
CA PRO A 152 -2.16 10.13 -18.11
C PRO A 152 -2.84 9.83 -16.77
N PRO A 153 -3.65 10.74 -16.22
CA PRO A 153 -4.32 10.55 -14.94
C PRO A 153 -5.31 9.38 -15.00
N GLU A 154 -4.99 8.31 -14.30
CA GLU A 154 -5.81 7.08 -14.19
C GLU A 154 -6.39 6.89 -12.76
N LEU A 155 -5.93 7.69 -11.82
CA LEU A 155 -6.32 7.67 -10.40
C LEU A 155 -7.10 8.93 -9.98
#